data_3f5711b832d746ac84c38d9234279e6a
#
_entry.id   3f5711b832d746ac84c38d9234279e6a
#
_cell.length_a   1.000
_cell.length_b   1.000
_cell.length_c   1.000
_cell.angle_alpha   90.00
_cell.angle_beta   90.00
_cell.angle_gamma   90.00
#
_symmetry.space_group_name_H-M   'P 1'
#
loop_
_entity.id
_entity.type
_entity.pdbx_description
1 polymer ?
#
loop_
_entity_poly.entity_id
_entity_poly.type
_entity_poly.pdbx_seq_one_letter_code
_entity_poly.pdbx_strand_id
1 'polypeptide(L)'
;MKPQDIGIIQSVLEVIKEPIKVTEIYHKAKELFEKGEIESMFDYGGNTPDQSVSASIYTALNKGENLPFFKAQENPVLIALKSATKEPVLNAQKSSVPGAKIAHERNLHPFLTYMACRNENLKCYTKTIFHEGSLKSPKGIDRWLYPDMVGVRFLHAELSNENLIAFSKKFDTLPVKLVSFELKKEISVNNCRECYFQAISNSSWANEGYLVGHHIDTHNPKLMDLLKRLHASFGIGVIDLRTDEDKSAILLNAKYKEKIDYTMAQELSDKNPKFSGFLKSVVDYDPDFPNRYKDEFDEAKKKEELYPNSSLSF
;
A
#
# COMPACT_ATOMS: atom_id res chain seq x y z
N MET A 1 11.21 21.86 21.22
CA MET A 1 10.25 22.99 21.03
C MET A 1 10.38 23.96 22.20
N LYS A 2 10.07 25.29 22.05
CA LYS A 2 10.11 26.23 23.17
C LYS A 2 9.02 25.88 24.21
N PRO A 3 9.28 25.98 25.54
CA PRO A 3 8.27 25.67 26.56
C PRO A 3 6.98 26.49 26.41
N GLN A 4 7.09 27.77 26.02
CA GLN A 4 5.95 28.63 25.76
C GLN A 4 5.06 28.12 24.63
N ASP A 5 5.64 27.65 23.53
CA ASP A 5 4.91 27.11 22.40
C ASP A 5 4.14 25.85 22.78
N ILE A 6 4.73 25.00 23.64
CA ILE A 6 4.08 23.80 24.18
C ILE A 6 2.83 24.18 24.97
N GLY A 7 2.93 25.22 25.82
CA GLY A 7 1.79 25.72 26.59
C GLY A 7 0.65 26.25 25.72
N ILE A 8 0.99 27.03 24.67
CA ILE A 8 -0.02 27.54 23.72
C ILE A 8 -0.75 26.39 23.00
N ILE A 9 -0.01 25.39 22.50
CA ILE A 9 -0.62 24.23 21.85
C ILE A 9 -1.51 23.45 22.81
N GLN A 10 -1.07 23.28 24.05
CA GLN A 10 -1.87 22.64 25.09
C GLN A 10 -3.17 23.40 25.33
N SER A 11 -3.13 24.74 25.52
CA SER A 11 -4.33 25.56 25.72
C SER A 11 -5.29 25.48 24.53
N VAL A 12 -4.77 25.51 23.30
CA VAL A 12 -5.58 25.33 22.08
C VAL A 12 -6.31 23.99 22.11
N LEU A 13 -5.59 22.90 22.42
CA LEU A 13 -6.16 21.56 22.45
C LEU A 13 -7.15 21.35 23.62
N GLU A 14 -6.95 22.06 24.76
CA GLU A 14 -7.88 22.04 25.90
C GLU A 14 -9.22 22.72 25.58
N VAL A 15 -9.17 23.79 24.79
CA VAL A 15 -10.39 24.49 24.33
C VAL A 15 -11.13 23.69 23.28
N ILE A 16 -10.40 23.15 22.26
CA ILE A 16 -11.03 22.48 21.12
C ILE A 16 -11.54 21.08 21.52
N LYS A 17 -10.84 20.39 22.41
CA LYS A 17 -11.13 19.00 22.86
C LYS A 17 -11.16 17.93 21.75
N GLU A 18 -10.74 18.28 20.56
CA GLU A 18 -10.70 17.41 19.37
C GLU A 18 -9.29 17.42 18.75
N PRO A 19 -8.89 16.36 18.03
CA PRO A 19 -7.65 16.35 17.27
C PRO A 19 -7.66 17.44 16.18
N ILE A 20 -6.56 18.19 16.07
CA ILE A 20 -6.40 19.25 15.06
C ILE A 20 -5.18 19.00 14.19
N LYS A 21 -5.24 19.44 12.92
CA LYS A 21 -4.09 19.35 12.01
C LYS A 21 -2.96 20.26 12.48
N VAL A 22 -1.74 19.75 12.42
CA VAL A 22 -0.54 20.54 12.77
C VAL A 22 -0.48 21.84 11.99
N THR A 23 -0.87 21.84 10.72
CA THR A 23 -0.88 23.01 9.84
C THR A 23 -1.96 24.06 10.20
N GLU A 24 -2.96 23.69 10.98
CA GLU A 24 -4.08 24.57 11.37
C GLU A 24 -3.89 25.16 12.79
N ILE A 25 -2.94 24.64 13.56
CA ILE A 25 -2.70 25.04 14.96
C ILE A 25 -2.46 26.54 15.10
N TYR A 26 -1.64 27.16 14.25
CA TYR A 26 -1.33 28.58 14.31
C TYR A 26 -2.60 29.44 14.10
N HIS A 27 -3.37 29.12 13.07
CA HIS A 27 -4.57 29.87 12.75
C HIS A 27 -5.65 29.71 13.84
N LYS A 28 -5.76 28.50 14.40
CA LYS A 28 -6.69 28.25 15.50
C LYS A 28 -6.28 28.94 16.79
N ALA A 29 -4.99 28.95 17.11
CA ALA A 29 -4.46 29.71 18.24
C ALA A 29 -4.77 31.21 18.09
N LYS A 30 -4.57 31.76 16.90
CA LYS A 30 -4.88 33.18 16.62
C LYS A 30 -6.37 33.49 16.81
N GLU A 31 -7.25 32.64 16.27
CA GLU A 31 -8.72 32.79 16.46
C GLU A 31 -9.11 32.78 17.94
N LEU A 32 -8.58 31.81 18.72
CA LEU A 32 -8.90 31.69 20.15
C LEU A 32 -8.30 32.82 20.98
N PHE A 33 -7.13 33.30 20.62
CA PHE A 33 -6.51 34.46 21.27
C PHE A 33 -7.29 35.74 21.03
N GLU A 34 -7.74 35.99 19.80
CA GLU A 34 -8.60 37.13 19.44
C GLU A 34 -9.96 37.09 20.16
N LYS A 35 -10.46 35.91 20.50
CA LYS A 35 -11.68 35.70 21.29
C LYS A 35 -11.45 35.77 22.81
N GLY A 36 -10.19 35.86 23.27
CA GLY A 36 -9.83 35.83 24.68
C GLY A 36 -9.97 34.45 25.36
N GLU A 37 -10.03 33.37 24.57
CA GLU A 37 -10.19 32.01 25.07
C GLU A 37 -8.85 31.35 25.42
N ILE A 38 -7.72 31.90 24.96
CA ILE A 38 -6.36 31.57 25.38
C ILE A 38 -5.57 32.82 25.71
N GLU A 39 -4.64 32.74 26.65
CA GLU A 39 -3.94 33.90 27.20
C GLU A 39 -2.67 34.32 26.43
N SER A 40 -2.16 33.47 25.55
CA SER A 40 -0.87 33.67 24.88
C SER A 40 -0.93 33.26 23.42
N MET A 41 -0.09 33.91 22.58
CA MET A 41 0.06 33.63 21.16
C MET A 41 1.52 33.27 20.82
N PHE A 42 1.71 32.53 19.72
CA PHE A 42 3.04 32.22 19.22
C PHE A 42 3.84 33.46 18.84
N ASP A 43 5.08 33.53 19.31
CA ASP A 43 6.00 34.60 18.96
C ASP A 43 7.02 34.11 17.90
N TYR A 44 6.57 34.09 16.64
CA TYR A 44 7.40 33.80 15.48
C TYR A 44 7.39 35.00 14.54
N GLY A 45 8.57 35.61 14.36
CA GLY A 45 8.78 36.66 13.36
C GLY A 45 8.81 36.08 11.93
N GLY A 46 8.57 36.93 10.93
CA GLY A 46 8.67 36.59 9.51
C GLY A 46 7.31 36.49 8.79
N ASN A 47 7.38 36.18 7.50
CA ASN A 47 6.20 36.19 6.63
C ASN A 47 5.35 34.90 6.69
N THR A 48 5.84 33.84 7.34
CA THR A 48 5.19 32.52 7.41
C THR A 48 5.29 31.90 8.82
N PRO A 49 4.70 32.57 9.85
CA PRO A 49 4.75 32.07 11.22
C PRO A 49 4.03 30.73 11.40
N ASP A 50 2.98 30.45 10.64
CA ASP A 50 2.25 29.18 10.57
C ASP A 50 3.14 28.00 10.17
N GLN A 51 3.99 28.19 9.16
CA GLN A 51 4.96 27.18 8.72
C GLN A 51 6.04 26.93 9.79
N SER A 52 6.50 27.99 10.47
CA SER A 52 7.50 27.89 11.53
C SER A 52 6.96 27.12 12.74
N VAL A 53 5.71 27.35 13.15
CA VAL A 53 5.03 26.60 14.20
C VAL A 53 4.87 25.13 13.80
N SER A 54 4.37 24.87 12.60
CA SER A 54 4.20 23.51 12.08
C SER A 54 5.51 22.73 12.06
N ALA A 55 6.59 23.35 11.54
CA ALA A 55 7.92 22.72 11.50
C ALA A 55 8.47 22.41 12.91
N SER A 56 8.24 23.30 13.87
CA SER A 56 8.64 23.09 15.27
C SER A 56 7.89 21.90 15.90
N ILE A 57 6.59 21.77 15.65
CA ILE A 57 5.78 20.63 16.13
C ILE A 57 6.25 19.33 15.50
N TYR A 58 6.43 19.27 14.18
CA TYR A 58 6.93 18.07 13.49
C TYR A 58 8.30 17.64 14.03
N THR A 59 9.19 18.60 14.24
CA THR A 59 10.53 18.33 14.79
C THR A 59 10.45 17.72 16.19
N ALA A 60 9.62 18.28 17.07
CA ALA A 60 9.45 17.81 18.44
C ALA A 60 8.82 16.42 18.51
N LEU A 61 7.80 16.15 17.69
CA LEU A 61 7.16 14.82 17.58
C LEU A 61 8.15 13.76 17.08
N ASN A 62 8.99 14.09 16.09
CA ASN A 62 9.96 13.15 15.52
C ASN A 62 11.14 12.87 16.44
N LYS A 63 11.50 13.82 17.30
CA LYS A 63 12.56 13.62 18.32
C LYS A 63 12.10 12.86 19.55
N GLY A 64 10.81 12.54 19.65
CA GLY A 64 10.24 11.84 20.81
C GLY A 64 10.29 12.67 22.09
N GLU A 65 10.22 14.02 22.00
CA GLU A 65 10.16 14.90 23.16
C GLU A 65 8.95 14.55 24.04
N ASN A 66 9.10 14.68 25.36
CA ASN A 66 7.97 14.44 26.27
C ASN A 66 7.00 15.63 26.23
N LEU A 67 6.02 15.55 25.34
CA LEU A 67 5.02 16.57 25.08
C LEU A 67 3.69 16.23 25.79
N PRO A 68 2.86 17.22 26.18
CA PRO A 68 1.53 17.01 26.75
C PRO A 68 0.50 16.53 25.70
N PHE A 69 0.87 16.52 24.44
CA PHE A 69 0.08 16.06 23.32
C PHE A 69 0.81 14.95 22.55
N PHE A 70 0.09 14.21 21.72
CA PHE A 70 0.61 13.12 20.91
C PHE A 70 0.06 13.19 19.49
N LYS A 71 0.70 12.47 18.57
CA LYS A 71 0.27 12.32 17.19
C LYS A 71 -0.93 11.37 17.14
N ALA A 72 -2.12 11.91 16.94
CA ALA A 72 -3.37 11.16 16.90
C ALA A 72 -3.63 10.52 15.52
N GLN A 73 -3.07 11.11 14.43
CA GLN A 73 -3.17 10.60 13.07
C GLN A 73 -1.92 10.99 12.26
N GLU A 74 -1.56 10.17 11.26
CA GLU A 74 -0.34 10.39 10.45
C GLU A 74 -0.56 11.16 9.15
N ASN A 75 -1.67 10.98 8.47
CA ASN A 75 -1.98 11.69 7.22
C ASN A 75 -3.46 12.09 7.16
N PRO A 76 -3.79 13.39 7.23
CA PRO A 76 -2.90 14.49 7.67
C PRO A 76 -2.47 14.31 9.12
N VAL A 77 -1.32 14.89 9.53
CA VAL A 77 -0.87 14.78 10.91
C VAL A 77 -1.80 15.58 11.82
N LEU A 78 -2.52 14.84 12.69
CA LEU A 78 -3.36 15.41 13.75
C LEU A 78 -2.66 15.24 15.09
N ILE A 79 -2.79 16.22 15.97
CA ILE A 79 -2.34 16.15 17.37
C ILE A 79 -3.52 16.29 18.33
N ALA A 80 -3.43 15.59 19.48
CA ALA A 80 -4.42 15.62 20.56
C ALA A 80 -3.74 15.60 21.94
N LEU A 81 -4.42 16.04 22.98
CA LEU A 81 -3.93 16.00 24.36
C LEU A 81 -3.82 14.56 24.87
N LYS A 82 -2.79 14.28 25.64
CA LYS A 82 -2.61 12.97 26.30
C LYS A 82 -3.68 12.67 27.37
N SER A 83 -4.30 13.69 27.94
CA SER A 83 -5.37 13.56 28.93
C SER A 83 -6.76 13.32 28.33
N ALA A 84 -6.94 13.45 27.02
CA ALA A 84 -8.19 13.26 26.31
C ALA A 84 -8.51 11.76 26.05
N THR A 85 -7.71 10.83 26.54
CA THR A 85 -7.95 9.39 26.37
C THR A 85 -8.82 8.81 27.49
N LYS A 86 -10.05 9.29 27.63
CA LYS A 86 -11.17 8.51 28.20
C LYS A 86 -12.33 8.65 27.24
N GLU A 87 -12.55 7.55 26.50
CA GLU A 87 -13.65 7.25 25.57
C GLU A 87 -13.60 7.95 24.20
N PRO A 88 -13.65 7.17 23.10
CA PRO A 88 -13.81 7.74 21.76
C PRO A 88 -15.26 8.18 21.58
N VAL A 89 -15.51 9.47 21.48
CA VAL A 89 -16.78 9.99 21.01
C VAL A 89 -16.87 9.69 19.50
N LEU A 90 -17.58 8.60 19.21
CA LEU A 90 -18.08 8.31 17.88
C LEU A 90 -19.19 9.29 17.57
N ASN A 91 -18.98 10.21 16.62
CA ASN A 91 -20.07 10.67 15.74
C ASN A 91 -19.49 11.43 14.55
N ALA A 92 -19.04 10.69 13.56
CA ALA A 92 -19.15 11.03 12.15
C ALA A 92 -19.47 9.71 11.45
N GLN A 93 -20.62 9.63 10.82
CA GLN A 93 -21.07 8.48 10.06
C GLN A 93 -20.01 8.09 9.02
N LYS A 94 -19.10 7.19 9.41
CA LYS A 94 -18.34 6.35 8.51
C LYS A 94 -19.09 5.03 8.45
N SER A 95 -19.56 4.67 7.28
CA SER A 95 -19.87 3.28 6.97
C SER A 95 -18.63 2.45 7.32
N SER A 96 -18.64 1.86 8.52
CA SER A 96 -17.57 0.99 9.00
C SER A 96 -17.73 -0.36 8.33
N VAL A 97 -16.92 -0.60 7.31
CA VAL A 97 -16.64 -1.97 6.90
C VAL A 97 -15.76 -2.58 7.99
N PRO A 98 -16.15 -3.73 8.60
CA PRO A 98 -15.34 -4.37 9.62
C PRO A 98 -14.09 -4.99 8.99
N GLY A 99 -12.94 -4.42 9.24
CA GLY A 99 -11.65 -4.96 8.85
C GLY A 99 -10.60 -4.54 9.86
N ALA A 100 -9.75 -5.45 10.31
CA ALA A 100 -8.65 -5.13 11.21
C ALA A 100 -7.78 -4.03 10.62
N LYS A 101 -7.46 -2.98 11.38
CA LYS A 101 -6.57 -1.90 10.92
C LYS A 101 -5.18 -2.47 10.63
N ILE A 102 -4.81 -2.51 9.36
CA ILE A 102 -3.48 -2.93 8.92
C ILE A 102 -2.49 -1.81 9.18
N ALA A 103 -1.48 -2.09 10.00
CA ALA A 103 -0.46 -1.11 10.37
C ALA A 103 0.46 -0.79 9.18
N HIS A 104 0.88 -1.80 8.41
CA HIS A 104 1.80 -1.66 7.28
C HIS A 104 1.28 -2.40 6.04
N GLU A 105 1.52 -1.88 4.83
CA GLU A 105 1.16 -2.54 3.56
C GLU A 105 1.76 -3.94 3.44
N ARG A 106 2.97 -4.15 3.96
CA ARG A 106 3.64 -5.46 3.99
C ARG A 106 2.87 -6.56 4.74
N ASN A 107 1.98 -6.19 5.66
CA ASN A 107 1.13 -7.17 6.32
C ASN A 107 0.08 -7.78 5.38
N LEU A 108 -0.12 -7.18 4.20
CA LEU A 108 -1.00 -7.69 3.15
C LEU A 108 -0.34 -8.77 2.28
N HIS A 109 1.00 -8.81 2.21
CA HIS A 109 1.74 -9.71 1.31
C HIS A 109 1.38 -11.19 1.49
N PRO A 110 1.33 -11.76 2.72
CA PRO A 110 0.96 -13.17 2.89
C PRO A 110 -0.45 -13.52 2.39
N PHE A 111 -1.39 -12.58 2.53
CA PHE A 111 -2.77 -12.75 2.04
C PHE A 111 -2.84 -12.72 0.52
N LEU A 112 -2.06 -11.82 -0.11
CA LEU A 112 -1.97 -11.79 -1.57
C LEU A 112 -1.29 -13.05 -2.11
N THR A 113 -0.20 -13.52 -1.49
CA THR A 113 0.46 -14.78 -1.86
C THR A 113 -0.52 -15.95 -1.79
N TYR A 114 -1.28 -16.06 -0.70
CA TYR A 114 -2.30 -17.10 -0.53
C TYR A 114 -3.37 -17.04 -1.62
N MET A 115 -3.92 -15.85 -1.91
CA MET A 115 -4.91 -15.65 -2.96
C MET A 115 -4.32 -15.96 -4.34
N ALA A 116 -3.14 -15.42 -4.66
CA ALA A 116 -2.53 -15.54 -5.98
C ALA A 116 -2.23 -17.00 -6.37
N CYS A 117 -1.81 -17.81 -5.41
CA CYS A 117 -1.59 -19.24 -5.66
C CYS A 117 -2.87 -20.03 -5.96
N ARG A 118 -4.02 -19.62 -5.40
CA ARG A 118 -5.28 -20.39 -5.46
C ARG A 118 -6.26 -19.88 -6.48
N ASN A 119 -6.21 -18.59 -6.81
CA ASN A 119 -7.13 -17.98 -7.75
C ASN A 119 -6.87 -18.49 -9.17
N GLU A 120 -7.90 -19.04 -9.84
CA GLU A 120 -7.80 -19.65 -11.18
C GLU A 120 -7.24 -18.70 -12.26
N ASN A 121 -7.50 -17.41 -12.15
CA ASN A 121 -7.00 -16.42 -13.11
C ASN A 121 -5.53 -16.05 -12.88
N LEU A 122 -5.05 -16.18 -11.64
CA LEU A 122 -3.67 -15.85 -11.28
C LEU A 122 -2.78 -17.10 -11.31
N LYS A 123 -3.05 -18.09 -10.46
CA LYS A 123 -2.24 -19.33 -10.30
C LYS A 123 -0.74 -19.07 -10.34
N CYS A 124 -0.29 -18.06 -9.63
CA CYS A 124 1.10 -17.63 -9.69
C CYS A 124 1.84 -17.77 -8.36
N TYR A 125 3.12 -18.09 -8.45
CA TYR A 125 4.06 -17.92 -7.35
C TYR A 125 4.41 -16.45 -7.23
N THR A 126 4.50 -15.92 -6.00
CA THR A 126 4.80 -14.52 -5.75
C THR A 126 6.18 -14.32 -5.14
N LYS A 127 6.74 -13.14 -5.31
CA LYS A 127 7.96 -12.69 -4.62
C LYS A 127 7.80 -11.25 -4.18
N THR A 128 8.02 -11.00 -2.90
CA THR A 128 8.08 -9.64 -2.35
C THR A 128 9.34 -8.93 -2.82
N ILE A 129 9.17 -7.71 -3.33
CA ILE A 129 10.28 -6.86 -3.78
C ILE A 129 10.56 -5.79 -2.71
N PHE A 130 11.71 -5.92 -2.06
CA PHE A 130 12.15 -4.96 -1.04
C PHE A 130 12.94 -3.85 -1.73
N HIS A 131 12.34 -2.67 -1.89
CA HIS A 131 12.98 -1.50 -2.48
C HIS A 131 14.10 -0.90 -1.63
N GLU A 132 14.17 -1.22 -0.32
CA GLU A 132 15.26 -0.78 0.55
C GLU A 132 16.62 -1.38 0.15
N GLY A 133 16.61 -2.53 -0.53
CA GLY A 133 17.82 -3.16 -1.08
C GLY A 133 18.24 -2.65 -2.45
N SER A 134 17.49 -1.71 -3.04
CA SER A 134 17.80 -1.17 -4.37
C SER A 134 18.95 -0.18 -4.34
N LEU A 135 19.66 -0.07 -5.47
CA LEU A 135 20.65 0.98 -5.67
C LEU A 135 19.96 2.35 -5.56
N LYS A 136 20.56 3.24 -4.77
CA LYS A 136 20.00 4.57 -4.52
C LYS A 136 20.24 5.48 -5.73
N SER A 137 19.16 5.94 -6.35
CA SER A 137 19.16 7.04 -7.32
C SER A 137 18.93 8.40 -6.61
N PRO A 138 19.19 9.52 -7.29
CA PRO A 138 18.80 10.84 -6.80
C PRO A 138 17.30 10.87 -6.46
N LYS A 139 16.94 11.63 -5.42
CA LYS A 139 15.58 11.68 -4.87
C LYS A 139 14.54 11.96 -5.96
N GLY A 140 13.59 11.07 -6.10
CA GLY A 140 12.44 11.20 -7.02
C GLY A 140 12.59 10.52 -8.38
N ILE A 141 13.80 10.10 -8.80
CA ILE A 141 14.00 9.43 -10.10
C ILE A 141 13.32 8.05 -10.10
N ASP A 142 13.48 7.28 -9.04
CA ASP A 142 12.91 5.92 -8.93
C ASP A 142 11.52 5.91 -8.29
N ARG A 143 10.87 7.08 -8.24
CA ARG A 143 9.49 7.14 -7.74
C ARG A 143 8.58 6.30 -8.63
N TRP A 144 7.87 5.33 -7.99
CA TRP A 144 6.97 4.41 -8.69
C TRP A 144 7.66 3.46 -9.69
N LEU A 145 8.95 3.17 -9.48
CA LEU A 145 9.68 2.22 -10.31
C LEU A 145 9.44 0.77 -9.85
N TYR A 146 9.47 0.53 -8.54
CA TYR A 146 9.45 -0.81 -7.99
C TYR A 146 8.03 -1.26 -7.64
N PRO A 147 7.58 -2.46 -8.11
CA PRO A 147 6.37 -3.08 -7.61
C PRO A 147 6.56 -3.56 -6.16
N ASP A 148 5.49 -3.65 -5.39
CA ASP A 148 5.54 -4.22 -4.03
C ASP A 148 5.78 -5.73 -4.07
N MET A 149 5.10 -6.41 -5.00
CA MET A 149 5.27 -7.83 -5.25
C MET A 149 5.23 -8.15 -6.74
N VAL A 150 5.90 -9.21 -7.12
CA VAL A 150 5.90 -9.78 -8.47
C VAL A 150 5.35 -11.19 -8.43
N GLY A 151 4.81 -11.66 -9.55
CA GLY A 151 4.30 -13.01 -9.67
C GLY A 151 4.70 -13.67 -10.98
N VAL A 152 4.76 -14.99 -10.99
CA VAL A 152 4.96 -15.82 -12.18
C VAL A 152 4.02 -16.99 -12.19
N ARG A 153 3.33 -17.21 -13.32
CA ARG A 153 2.59 -18.42 -13.64
C ARG A 153 3.34 -19.18 -14.71
N PHE A 154 3.64 -20.45 -14.44
CA PHE A 154 4.32 -21.33 -15.38
C PHE A 154 3.27 -22.08 -16.20
N LEU A 155 2.95 -21.57 -17.38
CA LEU A 155 1.90 -22.12 -18.23
C LEU A 155 2.19 -23.57 -18.67
N HIS A 156 3.47 -23.88 -18.94
CA HIS A 156 3.88 -25.22 -19.32
C HIS A 156 3.79 -26.26 -18.16
N ALA A 157 3.82 -25.80 -16.90
CA ALA A 157 3.65 -26.68 -15.74
C ALA A 157 2.21 -27.18 -15.57
N GLU A 158 1.24 -26.58 -16.27
CA GLU A 158 -0.17 -27.01 -16.28
C GLU A 158 -0.47 -28.06 -17.36
N LEU A 159 0.50 -28.34 -18.23
CA LEU A 159 0.37 -29.32 -19.31
C LEU A 159 0.80 -30.69 -18.82
N SER A 160 0.02 -31.73 -19.15
CA SER A 160 0.30 -33.14 -18.81
C SER A 160 0.89 -33.94 -19.95
N ASN A 161 0.78 -33.45 -21.20
CA ASN A 161 1.26 -34.15 -22.39
C ASN A 161 2.69 -33.73 -22.71
N GLU A 162 3.66 -34.66 -22.70
CA GLU A 162 5.09 -34.42 -22.93
C GLU A 162 5.38 -33.73 -24.27
N ASN A 163 4.69 -34.11 -25.35
CA ASN A 163 4.87 -33.48 -26.67
C ASN A 163 4.37 -32.04 -26.67
N LEU A 164 3.29 -31.74 -25.94
CA LEU A 164 2.76 -30.40 -25.80
C LEU A 164 3.66 -29.50 -24.94
N ILE A 165 4.25 -30.08 -23.88
CA ILE A 165 5.26 -29.40 -23.07
C ILE A 165 6.50 -29.08 -23.93
N ALA A 166 7.00 -30.04 -24.70
CA ALA A 166 8.15 -29.85 -25.59
C ALA A 166 7.84 -28.82 -26.68
N PHE A 167 6.62 -28.85 -27.23
CA PHE A 167 6.16 -27.88 -28.23
C PHE A 167 6.12 -26.46 -27.64
N SER A 168 5.51 -26.29 -26.47
CA SER A 168 5.42 -24.95 -25.82
C SER A 168 6.81 -24.41 -25.48
N LYS A 169 7.69 -25.22 -24.89
CA LYS A 169 9.07 -24.83 -24.58
C LYS A 169 9.87 -24.43 -25.82
N LYS A 170 9.55 -24.96 -27.00
CA LYS A 170 10.31 -24.72 -28.23
C LYS A 170 9.76 -23.57 -29.09
N PHE A 171 8.46 -23.39 -29.11
CA PHE A 171 7.78 -22.50 -30.04
C PHE A 171 7.01 -21.37 -29.38
N ASP A 172 6.75 -21.44 -28.08
CA ASP A 172 6.09 -20.36 -27.35
C ASP A 172 7.12 -19.28 -27.01
N THR A 173 6.76 -18.04 -27.29
CA THR A 173 7.65 -16.90 -27.09
C THR A 173 7.84 -16.59 -25.62
N LEU A 174 6.86 -16.92 -24.76
CA LEU A 174 6.92 -16.71 -23.33
C LEU A 174 6.04 -17.77 -22.61
N PRO A 175 6.61 -18.95 -22.26
CA PRO A 175 5.86 -20.03 -21.62
C PRO A 175 5.51 -19.72 -20.15
N VAL A 176 5.63 -18.47 -19.75
CA VAL A 176 5.32 -17.95 -18.43
C VAL A 176 4.48 -16.68 -18.56
N LYS A 177 3.65 -16.42 -17.55
CA LYS A 177 2.93 -15.15 -17.39
C LYS A 177 3.52 -14.40 -16.19
N LEU A 178 4.08 -13.23 -16.44
CA LEU A 178 4.62 -12.33 -15.41
C LEU A 178 3.53 -11.37 -14.92
N VAL A 179 3.45 -11.18 -13.61
CA VAL A 179 2.44 -10.34 -12.96
C VAL A 179 3.12 -9.34 -12.04
N SER A 180 2.67 -8.10 -12.06
CA SER A 180 3.08 -7.03 -11.14
C SER A 180 1.93 -6.69 -10.21
N PHE A 181 2.21 -6.53 -8.91
CA PHE A 181 1.24 -6.15 -7.90
C PHE A 181 1.68 -4.88 -7.17
N GLU A 182 0.80 -3.90 -7.14
CA GLU A 182 0.90 -2.69 -6.32
C GLU A 182 -0.14 -2.74 -5.22
N LEU A 183 0.30 -2.76 -3.95
CA LEU A 183 -0.57 -2.92 -2.79
C LEU A 183 -0.86 -1.57 -2.14
N LYS A 184 -2.10 -1.39 -1.66
CA LYS A 184 -2.53 -0.21 -0.92
C LYS A 184 -3.42 -0.60 0.25
N LYS A 185 -3.14 -0.01 1.42
CA LYS A 185 -3.98 -0.19 2.61
C LYS A 185 -5.38 0.36 2.46
N GLU A 186 -5.53 1.41 1.65
CA GLU A 186 -6.81 2.06 1.43
C GLU A 186 -6.84 2.66 0.02
N ILE A 187 -7.91 2.36 -0.70
CA ILE A 187 -8.22 2.99 -1.99
C ILE A 187 -9.55 3.73 -1.84
N SER A 188 -9.50 5.04 -2.01
CA SER A 188 -10.63 5.97 -1.95
C SER A 188 -10.75 6.76 -3.24
N VAL A 189 -11.86 7.47 -3.44
CA VAL A 189 -12.03 8.36 -4.60
C VAL A 189 -10.91 9.40 -4.70
N ASN A 190 -10.37 9.85 -3.55
CA ASN A 190 -9.36 10.91 -3.49
C ASN A 190 -7.98 10.44 -3.95
N ASN A 191 -7.57 9.20 -3.61
CA ASN A 191 -6.24 8.68 -3.93
C ASN A 191 -6.25 7.65 -5.08
N CYS A 192 -7.41 7.23 -5.55
CA CYS A 192 -7.56 6.16 -6.55
C CYS A 192 -6.70 6.38 -7.80
N ARG A 193 -6.67 7.63 -8.34
CA ARG A 193 -5.86 7.93 -9.53
C ARG A 193 -4.38 7.75 -9.25
N GLU A 194 -3.86 8.28 -8.15
CA GLU A 194 -2.45 8.15 -7.78
C GLU A 194 -2.07 6.68 -7.62
N CYS A 195 -2.84 5.91 -6.85
CA CYS A 195 -2.61 4.46 -6.67
C CYS A 195 -2.63 3.70 -8.00
N TYR A 196 -3.59 4.05 -8.87
CA TYR A 196 -3.74 3.39 -10.16
C TYR A 196 -2.59 3.70 -11.11
N PHE A 197 -2.14 4.98 -11.20
CA PHE A 197 -1.01 5.37 -12.02
C PHE A 197 0.32 4.81 -11.50
N GLN A 198 0.46 4.61 -10.20
CA GLN A 198 1.59 3.89 -9.63
C GLN A 198 1.62 2.44 -10.11
N ALA A 199 0.48 1.73 -10.09
CA ALA A 199 0.38 0.38 -10.62
C ALA A 199 0.67 0.30 -12.13
N ILE A 200 0.28 1.32 -12.93
CA ILE A 200 0.65 1.41 -14.34
C ILE A 200 2.17 1.53 -14.49
N SER A 201 2.79 2.48 -13.76
CA SER A 201 4.21 2.80 -13.87
C SER A 201 5.09 1.58 -13.58
N ASN A 202 4.78 0.84 -12.52
CA ASN A 202 5.61 -0.27 -12.05
C ASN A 202 5.25 -1.64 -12.68
N SER A 203 4.37 -1.69 -13.69
CA SER A 203 3.93 -2.95 -14.33
C SER A 203 4.22 -3.07 -15.82
N SER A 204 4.95 -2.12 -16.45
CA SER A 204 5.20 -2.15 -17.90
C SER A 204 6.02 -3.39 -18.32
N TRP A 205 6.88 -3.88 -17.46
CA TRP A 205 7.71 -5.07 -17.60
C TRP A 205 6.96 -6.40 -17.51
N ALA A 206 5.71 -6.40 -17.00
CA ALA A 206 4.91 -7.61 -16.77
C ALA A 206 3.79 -7.77 -17.82
N ASN A 207 3.33 -9.01 -18.02
CA ASN A 207 2.17 -9.31 -18.89
C ASN A 207 0.86 -8.77 -18.30
N GLU A 208 0.72 -8.79 -16.97
CA GLU A 208 -0.44 -8.28 -16.24
C GLU A 208 0.01 -7.42 -15.06
N GLY A 209 -0.70 -6.33 -14.82
CA GLY A 209 -0.52 -5.49 -13.64
C GLY A 209 -1.80 -5.40 -12.84
N TYR A 210 -1.70 -5.47 -11.51
CA TYR A 210 -2.83 -5.37 -10.59
C TYR A 210 -2.59 -4.30 -9.53
N LEU A 211 -3.62 -3.47 -9.32
CA LEU A 211 -3.77 -2.65 -8.14
C LEU A 211 -4.53 -3.47 -7.09
N VAL A 212 -3.90 -3.69 -5.94
CA VAL A 212 -4.44 -4.48 -4.82
C VAL A 212 -4.84 -3.55 -3.69
N GLY A 213 -6.12 -3.45 -3.40
CA GLY A 213 -6.63 -2.65 -2.28
C GLY A 213 -7.14 -3.52 -1.15
N HIS A 214 -6.84 -3.13 0.09
CA HIS A 214 -7.39 -3.77 1.27
C HIS A 214 -8.80 -3.25 1.54
N HIS A 215 -9.79 -4.13 1.53
CA HIS A 215 -11.21 -3.81 1.75
C HIS A 215 -11.73 -2.65 0.89
N ILE A 216 -11.68 -2.82 -0.44
CA ILE A 216 -12.24 -1.82 -1.37
C ILE A 216 -13.74 -1.69 -1.13
N ASP A 217 -14.23 -0.45 -0.95
CA ASP A 217 -15.67 -0.18 -0.83
C ASP A 217 -16.37 -0.32 -2.19
N THR A 218 -16.79 -1.55 -2.50
CA THR A 218 -17.50 -1.90 -3.73
C THR A 218 -18.91 -1.29 -3.82
N HIS A 219 -19.46 -0.81 -2.70
CA HIS A 219 -20.75 -0.13 -2.64
C HIS A 219 -20.64 1.37 -2.99
N ASN A 220 -19.44 1.92 -3.08
CA ASN A 220 -19.22 3.29 -3.48
C ASN A 220 -19.25 3.42 -5.01
N PRO A 221 -20.35 3.93 -5.62
CA PRO A 221 -20.50 3.96 -7.06
C PRO A 221 -19.48 4.88 -7.75
N LYS A 222 -19.04 5.95 -7.08
CA LYS A 222 -18.05 6.90 -7.62
C LYS A 222 -16.68 6.24 -7.72
N LEU A 223 -16.29 5.45 -6.70
CA LEU A 223 -15.02 4.71 -6.71
C LEU A 223 -15.03 3.63 -7.79
N MET A 224 -16.11 2.83 -7.84
CA MET A 224 -16.22 1.74 -8.81
C MET A 224 -16.29 2.23 -10.25
N ASP A 225 -17.00 3.33 -10.52
CA ASP A 225 -17.02 3.95 -11.86
C ASP A 225 -15.62 4.46 -12.26
N LEU A 226 -14.91 5.12 -11.34
CA LEU A 226 -13.55 5.58 -11.59
C LEU A 226 -12.59 4.44 -11.88
N LEU A 227 -12.61 3.35 -11.09
CA LEU A 227 -11.79 2.16 -11.31
C LEU A 227 -12.09 1.51 -12.67
N LYS A 228 -13.38 1.36 -13.04
CA LYS A 228 -13.80 0.81 -14.34
C LYS A 228 -13.29 1.65 -15.51
N ARG A 229 -13.39 2.99 -15.42
CA ARG A 229 -12.89 3.89 -16.48
C ARG A 229 -11.37 3.82 -16.63
N LEU A 230 -10.64 3.82 -15.53
CA LEU A 230 -9.18 3.67 -15.55
C LEU A 230 -8.78 2.29 -16.12
N HIS A 231 -9.46 1.23 -15.70
CA HIS A 231 -9.24 -0.12 -16.24
C HIS A 231 -9.53 -0.20 -17.75
N ALA A 232 -10.63 0.40 -18.22
CA ALA A 232 -10.96 0.41 -19.65
C ALA A 232 -9.83 1.06 -20.48
N SER A 233 -9.23 2.15 -19.96
CA SER A 233 -8.18 2.91 -20.62
C SER A 233 -6.81 2.26 -20.55
N PHE A 234 -6.42 1.70 -19.41
CA PHE A 234 -5.04 1.29 -19.15
C PHE A 234 -4.85 -0.21 -18.92
N GLY A 235 -5.92 -0.95 -18.60
CA GLY A 235 -5.88 -2.41 -18.51
C GLY A 235 -5.32 -2.98 -17.20
N ILE A 236 -4.98 -2.16 -16.20
CA ILE A 236 -4.57 -2.65 -14.87
C ILE A 236 -5.78 -3.28 -14.18
N GLY A 237 -5.61 -4.51 -13.68
CA GLY A 237 -6.64 -5.19 -12.90
C GLY A 237 -6.79 -4.61 -11.50
N VAL A 238 -7.88 -4.97 -10.82
CA VAL A 238 -8.14 -4.53 -9.45
C VAL A 238 -8.51 -5.73 -8.60
N ILE A 239 -7.82 -5.88 -7.48
CA ILE A 239 -8.05 -6.93 -6.48
C ILE A 239 -8.55 -6.28 -5.19
N ASP A 240 -9.68 -6.76 -4.67
CA ASP A 240 -10.13 -6.51 -3.31
C ASP A 240 -9.57 -7.60 -2.40
N LEU A 241 -8.59 -7.24 -1.58
CA LEU A 241 -7.90 -8.15 -0.68
C LEU A 241 -8.51 -8.09 0.71
N ARG A 242 -8.90 -9.25 1.24
CA ARG A 242 -9.49 -9.41 2.57
C ARG A 242 -8.49 -10.06 3.51
N THR A 243 -8.48 -9.62 4.77
CA THR A 243 -7.58 -10.13 5.80
C THR A 243 -8.32 -10.70 7.01
N ASP A 244 -9.61 -10.46 7.11
CA ASP A 244 -10.52 -10.95 8.15
C ASP A 244 -11.24 -12.25 7.74
N GLU A 245 -11.42 -12.46 6.44
CA GLU A 245 -12.09 -13.62 5.87
C GLU A 245 -11.50 -14.00 4.49
N ASP A 246 -11.61 -15.28 4.13
CA ASP A 246 -11.15 -15.80 2.85
C ASP A 246 -12.16 -15.47 1.71
N LYS A 247 -12.35 -14.18 1.47
CA LYS A 247 -13.26 -13.63 0.45
C LYS A 247 -12.60 -12.60 -0.46
N SER A 248 -11.27 -12.66 -0.58
CA SER A 248 -10.55 -11.83 -1.54
C SER A 248 -11.02 -12.11 -2.97
N ALA A 249 -11.19 -11.08 -3.79
CA ALA A 249 -11.74 -11.19 -5.12
C ALA A 249 -11.04 -10.29 -6.14
N ILE A 250 -10.94 -10.78 -7.39
CA ILE A 250 -10.57 -9.92 -8.52
C ILE A 250 -11.83 -9.18 -8.95
N LEU A 251 -11.86 -7.87 -8.75
CA LEU A 251 -12.97 -7.01 -9.16
C LEU A 251 -12.91 -6.70 -10.67
N LEU A 252 -11.70 -6.53 -11.20
CA LEU A 252 -11.43 -6.28 -12.61
C LEU A 252 -10.19 -7.08 -13.02
N ASN A 253 -10.33 -7.97 -14.00
CA ASN A 253 -9.20 -8.73 -14.53
C ASN A 253 -8.26 -7.83 -15.32
N ALA A 254 -6.95 -7.97 -15.11
CA ALA A 254 -5.98 -7.24 -15.92
C ALA A 254 -6.08 -7.61 -17.39
N LYS A 255 -5.78 -6.65 -18.28
CA LYS A 255 -5.60 -6.95 -19.70
C LYS A 255 -4.20 -7.52 -19.93
N TYR A 256 -4.14 -8.67 -20.58
CA TYR A 256 -2.88 -9.32 -20.93
C TYR A 256 -2.13 -8.53 -21.99
N LYS A 257 -0.82 -8.33 -21.78
CA LYS A 257 0.11 -7.74 -22.76
C LYS A 257 0.99 -8.85 -23.31
N GLU A 258 0.95 -9.05 -24.62
CA GLU A 258 1.82 -10.02 -25.31
C GLU A 258 3.30 -9.60 -25.27
N LYS A 259 3.54 -8.29 -25.36
CA LYS A 259 4.90 -7.72 -25.31
C LYS A 259 5.12 -6.99 -24.01
N ILE A 260 6.16 -7.38 -23.32
CA ILE A 260 6.62 -6.70 -22.10
C ILE A 260 7.72 -5.68 -22.44
N ASP A 261 7.90 -4.71 -21.54
CA ASP A 261 8.97 -3.73 -21.65
C ASP A 261 10.27 -4.30 -21.09
N TYR A 262 11.10 -4.86 -21.98
CA TYR A 262 12.41 -5.42 -21.61
C TYR A 262 13.37 -4.35 -21.08
N THR A 263 13.26 -3.11 -21.55
CA THR A 263 14.12 -2.02 -21.06
C THR A 263 13.83 -1.74 -19.60
N MET A 264 12.54 -1.69 -19.23
CA MET A 264 12.13 -1.54 -17.84
C MET A 264 12.51 -2.76 -17.00
N ALA A 265 12.33 -3.98 -17.53
CA ALA A 265 12.75 -5.21 -16.84
C ALA A 265 14.25 -5.22 -16.55
N GLN A 266 15.07 -4.77 -17.49
CA GLN A 266 16.51 -4.63 -17.32
C GLN A 266 16.84 -3.59 -16.25
N GLU A 267 16.25 -2.40 -16.31
CA GLU A 267 16.47 -1.34 -15.31
C GLU A 267 16.13 -1.81 -13.89
N LEU A 268 14.99 -2.49 -13.72
CA LEU A 268 14.60 -3.09 -12.45
C LEU A 268 15.60 -4.15 -11.98
N SER A 269 16.06 -5.02 -12.87
CA SER A 269 17.02 -6.08 -12.56
C SER A 269 18.39 -5.51 -12.14
N ASP A 270 18.85 -4.46 -12.83
CA ASP A 270 20.12 -3.81 -12.55
C ASP A 270 20.09 -3.07 -11.19
N LYS A 271 18.94 -2.48 -10.85
CA LYS A 271 18.78 -1.69 -9.63
C LYS A 271 18.35 -2.49 -8.40
N ASN A 272 17.65 -3.62 -8.56
CA ASN A 272 17.11 -4.39 -7.45
C ASN A 272 17.52 -5.86 -7.50
N PRO A 273 18.41 -6.32 -6.58
CA PRO A 273 18.88 -7.70 -6.54
C PRO A 273 17.77 -8.74 -6.30
N LYS A 274 16.66 -8.34 -5.61
CA LYS A 274 15.51 -9.25 -5.39
C LYS A 274 14.73 -9.48 -6.68
N PHE A 275 14.57 -8.44 -7.50
CA PHE A 275 13.94 -8.56 -8.81
C PHE A 275 14.81 -9.38 -9.77
N SER A 276 16.13 -9.13 -9.80
CA SER A 276 17.08 -9.92 -10.57
C SER A 276 17.06 -11.40 -10.15
N GLY A 277 17.04 -11.67 -8.84
CA GLY A 277 16.91 -13.01 -8.29
C GLY A 277 15.59 -13.67 -8.68
N PHE A 278 14.49 -12.95 -8.68
CA PHE A 278 13.19 -13.46 -9.16
C PHE A 278 13.25 -13.89 -10.62
N LEU A 279 13.80 -13.06 -11.51
CA LEU A 279 13.96 -13.45 -12.93
C LEU A 279 14.84 -14.69 -13.09
N LYS A 280 15.92 -14.79 -12.31
CA LYS A 280 16.76 -15.99 -12.29
C LYS A 280 15.97 -17.22 -11.87
N SER A 281 15.18 -17.14 -10.79
CA SER A 281 14.34 -18.25 -10.32
C SER A 281 13.30 -18.67 -11.37
N VAL A 282 12.78 -17.72 -12.15
CA VAL A 282 11.86 -18.00 -13.28
C VAL A 282 12.56 -18.77 -14.38
N VAL A 283 13.80 -18.41 -14.73
CA VAL A 283 14.61 -19.09 -15.76
C VAL A 283 15.00 -20.50 -15.31
N ASP A 284 15.40 -20.65 -14.05
CA ASP A 284 15.90 -21.91 -13.50
C ASP A 284 14.77 -22.89 -13.14
N TYR A 285 13.51 -22.45 -13.09
CA TYR A 285 12.37 -23.26 -12.63
C TYR A 285 12.17 -24.50 -13.50
N ASP A 286 12.16 -25.65 -12.83
CA ASP A 286 11.88 -26.94 -13.43
C ASP A 286 10.57 -27.51 -12.86
N PRO A 287 9.52 -27.62 -13.69
CA PRO A 287 8.20 -28.12 -13.25
C PRO A 287 8.23 -29.58 -12.77
N ASP A 288 9.21 -30.37 -13.19
CA ASP A 288 9.35 -31.76 -12.75
C ASP A 288 9.90 -31.85 -11.31
N PHE A 289 10.53 -30.77 -10.82
CA PHE A 289 11.11 -30.68 -9.48
C PHE A 289 10.73 -29.40 -8.74
N PRO A 290 9.42 -29.07 -8.59
CA PRO A 290 8.97 -27.77 -8.06
C PRO A 290 9.45 -27.52 -6.63
N ASN A 291 9.68 -28.57 -5.83
CA ASN A 291 10.15 -28.46 -4.45
C ASN A 291 11.58 -27.85 -4.32
N ARG A 292 12.39 -27.88 -5.39
CA ARG A 292 13.72 -27.26 -5.39
C ARG A 292 13.67 -25.75 -5.32
N TYR A 293 12.54 -25.15 -5.72
CA TYR A 293 12.35 -23.71 -5.83
C TYR A 293 11.45 -23.16 -4.74
N LYS A 294 11.11 -23.98 -3.74
CA LYS A 294 10.18 -23.61 -2.67
C LYS A 294 10.61 -22.34 -1.93
N ASP A 295 11.91 -22.17 -1.69
CA ASP A 295 12.46 -21.03 -0.95
C ASP A 295 12.75 -19.80 -1.85
N GLU A 296 12.62 -19.97 -3.16
CA GLU A 296 12.84 -18.90 -4.14
C GLU A 296 11.64 -17.94 -4.26
N PHE A 297 10.44 -18.40 -3.87
CA PHE A 297 9.20 -17.65 -3.88
C PHE A 297 8.68 -17.43 -2.47
N ASP A 298 7.71 -16.53 -2.32
CA ASP A 298 7.06 -16.33 -1.04
C ASP A 298 6.22 -17.55 -0.66
N GLU A 299 6.31 -17.98 0.61
CA GLU A 299 5.56 -19.13 1.10
C GLU A 299 4.07 -18.80 1.20
N ALA A 300 3.24 -19.60 0.52
CA ALA A 300 1.79 -19.53 0.68
C ALA A 300 1.39 -20.17 2.02
N LYS A 301 1.11 -19.36 3.01
CA LYS A 301 0.62 -19.81 4.33
C LYS A 301 -0.67 -20.60 4.22
N LYS A 302 -0.96 -21.44 5.23
CA LYS A 302 -2.23 -22.16 5.32
C LYS A 302 -3.37 -21.20 5.65
N LYS A 303 -4.58 -21.57 5.24
CA LYS A 303 -5.80 -20.78 5.50
C LYS A 303 -5.98 -20.48 6.99
N GLU A 304 -5.80 -21.48 7.82
CA GLU A 304 -5.99 -21.42 9.29
C GLU A 304 -5.00 -20.46 9.95
N GLU A 305 -3.80 -20.29 9.37
CA GLU A 305 -2.79 -19.36 9.87
C GLU A 305 -3.12 -17.90 9.52
N LEU A 306 -3.75 -17.70 8.35
CA LEU A 306 -4.11 -16.34 7.87
C LEU A 306 -5.47 -15.89 8.42
N TYR A 307 -6.42 -16.81 8.56
CA TYR A 307 -7.79 -16.55 8.94
C TYR A 307 -8.22 -17.40 10.17
N PRO A 308 -7.59 -17.18 11.34
CA PRO A 308 -7.84 -18.03 12.52
C PRO A 308 -9.30 -17.99 13.01
N ASN A 309 -10.01 -16.89 12.72
CA ASN A 309 -11.41 -16.72 13.13
C ASN A 309 -12.43 -17.25 12.11
N SER A 310 -12.00 -17.67 10.92
CA SER A 310 -12.92 -18.20 9.90
C SER A 310 -13.39 -19.64 10.16
N SER A 311 -12.78 -20.30 11.15
CA SER A 311 -13.07 -21.71 11.49
C SER A 311 -14.24 -21.87 12.49
N LEU A 312 -14.92 -20.79 12.89
CA LEU A 312 -15.97 -20.81 13.90
C LEU A 312 -17.41 -20.68 13.36
N SER A 313 -17.61 -20.77 12.05
CA SER A 313 -18.97 -20.87 11.48
C SER A 313 -19.30 -22.32 11.17
N PHE A 314 -19.91 -23.00 12.14
CA PHE A 314 -20.66 -24.24 11.96
C PHE A 314 -22.09 -23.93 11.53
#